data_9de5d79027b1ebe8b9659f5360009ecb
#
_entry.id   9de5d79027b1ebe8b9659f5360009ecb
#
_cell.length_a   1.000
_cell.length_b   1.000
_cell.length_c   1.000
_cell.angle_alpha   90.00
_cell.angle_beta   90.00
_cell.angle_gamma   90.00
#
_symmetry.space_group_name_H-M   'P 1'
#
loop_
_entity.id
_entity.type
_entity.pdbx_description
1 polymer ?
#
loop_
_entity_poly.entity_id
_entity_poly.type
_entity_poly.pdbx_seq_one_letter_code
_entity_poly.pdbx_strand_id
1 'polypeptide(L)'
;LEPAPQINKVDFSFRLAGDIVNPDQFFGILQIHALPDDGEDWRCPNFAYDIKNGAMSIYNRWDKQALSKTVNGTCLGQGNSIKGRKLLPTPQEIINDQWYHIDLETILSHEKDGQITLDFADSEPQEFQGATRYNDKKMPYLKLGVYKPTPWTHGQEEICVEYKDVELSSKK
;
A
#
# COMPACT_ATOMS: atom_id res chain seq x y z
N LEU A 1 -15.21 -23.74 6.01
CA LEU A 1 -14.11 -23.15 5.26
C LEU A 1 -13.16 -22.52 6.26
N GLU A 2 -11.90 -22.93 6.27
CA GLU A 2 -10.88 -22.24 7.08
C GLU A 2 -10.76 -20.78 6.62
N PRO A 3 -10.57 -19.82 7.54
CA PRO A 3 -10.32 -18.44 7.15
C PRO A 3 -9.06 -18.35 6.30
N ALA A 4 -9.09 -17.52 5.27
CA ALA A 4 -7.92 -17.29 4.44
C ALA A 4 -6.74 -16.80 5.30
N PRO A 5 -5.50 -17.22 4.99
CA PRO A 5 -4.34 -16.81 5.76
C PRO A 5 -4.20 -15.29 5.72
N GLN A 6 -3.96 -14.69 6.87
CA GLN A 6 -3.77 -13.25 6.99
C GLN A 6 -2.31 -12.89 6.74
N ILE A 7 -2.05 -12.02 5.75
CA ILE A 7 -0.71 -11.45 5.55
C ILE A 7 -0.37 -10.64 6.79
N ASN A 8 0.69 -11.00 7.50
CA ASN A 8 1.12 -10.31 8.69
C ASN A 8 2.55 -9.78 8.64
N LYS A 9 3.34 -10.22 7.66
CA LYS A 9 4.67 -9.67 7.38
C LYS A 9 4.92 -9.61 5.87
N VAL A 10 5.49 -8.47 5.43
CA VAL A 10 6.02 -8.27 4.07
C VAL A 10 7.38 -7.61 4.23
N ASP A 11 8.43 -8.35 3.94
CA ASP A 11 9.82 -7.93 4.07
C ASP A 11 10.49 -8.07 2.71
N PHE A 12 11.12 -7.01 2.20
CA PHE A 12 11.82 -7.04 0.92
C PHE A 12 12.74 -5.84 0.76
N SER A 13 13.68 -5.95 -0.18
CA SER A 13 14.40 -4.80 -0.70
C SER A 13 14.00 -4.52 -2.14
N PHE A 14 13.97 -3.25 -2.53
CA PHE A 14 13.71 -2.83 -3.90
C PHE A 14 14.70 -1.76 -4.37
N ARG A 15 14.84 -1.63 -5.68
CA ARG A 15 15.47 -0.47 -6.33
C ARG A 15 14.74 -0.10 -7.62
N LEU A 16 14.78 1.16 -7.96
CA LEU A 16 14.41 1.63 -9.29
C LEU A 16 15.63 1.44 -10.21
N ALA A 17 15.52 0.61 -11.23
CA ALA A 17 16.64 0.27 -12.10
C ALA A 17 16.69 1.17 -13.34
N GLY A 18 17.86 1.76 -13.58
CA GLY A 18 18.14 2.62 -14.73
C GLY A 18 17.69 4.08 -14.55
N ASP A 19 17.71 4.81 -15.66
CA ASP A 19 17.41 6.25 -15.68
C ASP A 19 15.88 6.51 -15.62
N ILE A 20 15.28 6.32 -14.45
CA ILE A 20 13.88 6.66 -14.26
C ILE A 20 13.77 8.17 -14.05
N VAL A 21 13.14 8.84 -15.02
CA VAL A 21 12.76 10.25 -14.89
C VAL A 21 11.62 10.35 -13.88
N ASN A 22 11.82 11.16 -12.83
CA ASN A 22 10.85 11.31 -11.75
C ASN A 22 9.49 11.83 -12.26
N PRO A 23 8.47 10.96 -12.39
CA PRO A 23 7.18 11.39 -12.89
C PRO A 23 6.45 12.25 -11.85
N ASP A 24 5.74 13.26 -12.34
CA ASP A 24 4.79 14.04 -11.55
C ASP A 24 3.48 13.29 -11.28
N GLN A 25 3.26 12.18 -11.98
CA GLN A 25 2.21 11.21 -11.73
C GLN A 25 2.77 10.04 -10.90
N PHE A 26 2.02 9.59 -9.90
CA PHE A 26 2.50 8.48 -9.06
C PHE A 26 2.49 7.14 -9.82
N PHE A 27 3.39 6.26 -9.42
CA PHE A 27 3.31 4.84 -9.70
C PHE A 27 3.50 4.04 -8.40
N GLY A 28 2.82 2.91 -8.29
CA GLY A 28 2.92 2.03 -7.13
C GLY A 28 3.90 0.89 -7.37
N ILE A 29 4.61 0.45 -6.33
CA ILE A 29 5.53 -0.70 -6.39
C ILE A 29 5.04 -1.89 -5.59
N LEU A 30 4.15 -1.67 -4.62
CA LEU A 30 3.50 -2.70 -3.82
C LEU A 30 2.12 -2.23 -3.41
N GLN A 31 1.16 -3.16 -3.39
CA GLN A 31 -0.17 -2.93 -2.85
C GLN A 31 -0.62 -4.15 -2.04
N ILE A 32 -1.21 -3.93 -0.86
CA ILE A 32 -2.09 -4.90 -0.21
C ILE A 32 -3.51 -4.46 -0.53
N HIS A 33 -4.17 -5.19 -1.43
CA HIS A 33 -5.42 -4.75 -2.04
C HIS A 33 -6.61 -5.55 -1.49
N ALA A 34 -7.69 -4.83 -1.19
CA ALA A 34 -8.94 -5.43 -0.77
C ALA A 34 -9.73 -6.00 -1.96
N LEU A 35 -10.59 -6.97 -1.66
CA LEU A 35 -11.61 -7.48 -2.56
C LEU A 35 -12.96 -6.91 -2.12
N PRO A 36 -13.60 -6.05 -2.95
CA PRO A 36 -14.91 -5.50 -2.62
C PRO A 36 -15.95 -6.59 -2.35
N ASP A 37 -16.82 -6.36 -1.38
CA ASP A 37 -18.01 -7.16 -1.17
C ASP A 37 -19.09 -6.84 -2.24
N ASP A 38 -20.12 -7.68 -2.34
CA ASP A 38 -21.24 -7.44 -3.25
C ASP A 38 -21.91 -6.11 -2.91
N GLY A 39 -22.05 -5.26 -3.91
CA GLY A 39 -22.63 -3.91 -3.77
C GLY A 39 -21.63 -2.80 -3.51
N GLU A 40 -20.35 -3.09 -3.51
CA GLU A 40 -19.27 -2.11 -3.41
C GLU A 40 -18.54 -1.91 -4.74
N ASP A 41 -18.05 -0.68 -4.96
CA ASP A 41 -17.13 -0.38 -6.04
C ASP A 41 -15.68 -0.78 -5.69
N TRP A 42 -14.83 -0.90 -6.71
CA TRP A 42 -13.40 -1.01 -6.50
C TRP A 42 -12.87 0.23 -5.77
N ARG A 43 -12.01 -0.02 -4.79
CA ARG A 43 -11.45 1.00 -3.90
C ARG A 43 -9.93 1.02 -3.98
N CYS A 44 -9.32 2.03 -3.39
CA CYS A 44 -7.89 2.05 -3.19
C CYS A 44 -7.44 0.88 -2.32
N PRO A 45 -6.18 0.42 -2.49
CA PRO A 45 -5.63 -0.64 -1.66
C PRO A 45 -5.59 -0.26 -0.17
N ASN A 46 -5.65 -1.26 0.71
CA ASN A 46 -5.43 -1.07 2.15
C ASN A 46 -4.05 -0.48 2.43
N PHE A 47 -3.03 -0.98 1.72
CA PHE A 47 -1.69 -0.42 1.74
C PHE A 47 -1.25 -0.13 0.32
N ALA A 48 -0.65 1.02 0.10
CA ALA A 48 -0.07 1.43 -1.17
C ALA A 48 1.31 2.07 -0.93
N TYR A 49 2.27 1.65 -1.73
CA TYR A 49 3.64 2.16 -1.76
C TYR A 49 3.81 2.90 -3.07
N ASP A 50 3.61 4.20 -3.01
CA ASP A 50 3.53 5.07 -4.19
C ASP A 50 4.77 5.96 -4.28
N ILE A 51 5.35 6.04 -5.48
CA ILE A 51 6.46 6.94 -5.79
C ILE A 51 5.95 8.03 -6.73
N LYS A 52 6.20 9.29 -6.36
CA LYS A 52 5.86 10.47 -7.13
C LYS A 52 6.95 11.53 -6.96
N ASN A 53 7.37 12.15 -8.05
CA ASN A 53 8.45 13.15 -8.04
C ASN A 53 9.72 12.65 -7.34
N GLY A 54 10.07 11.38 -7.55
CA GLY A 54 11.24 10.75 -6.92
C GLY A 54 11.13 10.51 -5.41
N ALA A 55 9.95 10.60 -4.83
CA ALA A 55 9.76 10.38 -3.41
C ALA A 55 8.66 9.35 -3.12
N MET A 56 8.94 8.44 -2.18
CA MET A 56 8.00 7.43 -1.73
C MET A 56 7.09 7.94 -0.64
N SER A 57 5.82 7.62 -0.78
CA SER A 57 4.80 7.72 0.27
C SER A 57 4.16 6.37 0.48
N ILE A 58 3.96 5.99 1.74
CA ILE A 58 3.29 4.74 2.12
C ILE A 58 1.98 5.09 2.80
N TYR A 59 0.89 4.49 2.32
CA TYR A 59 -0.46 4.75 2.80
C TYR A 59 -1.07 3.50 3.41
N ASN A 60 -1.85 3.69 4.49
CA ASN A 60 -2.79 2.71 4.98
C ASN A 60 -4.21 3.28 4.93
N ARG A 61 -5.18 2.47 4.49
CA ARG A 61 -6.60 2.84 4.40
C ARG A 61 -7.48 1.76 5.00
N TRP A 62 -8.57 2.20 5.63
CA TRP A 62 -9.52 1.31 6.29
C TRP A 62 -10.93 1.89 6.27
N ASP A 63 -11.90 1.02 6.53
CA ASP A 63 -13.28 1.39 6.84
C ASP A 63 -13.88 0.36 7.80
N LYS A 64 -14.70 0.84 8.73
CA LYS A 64 -15.44 -0.01 9.67
C LYS A 64 -16.81 -0.40 9.16
N GLN A 65 -17.32 0.32 8.16
CA GLN A 65 -18.62 0.01 7.57
C GLN A 65 -18.53 -1.32 6.82
N ALA A 66 -19.61 -2.13 6.94
CA ALA A 66 -19.71 -3.39 6.22
C ALA A 66 -19.77 -3.19 4.69
N LEU A 67 -20.23 -2.02 4.24
CA LEU A 67 -20.18 -1.57 2.86
C LEU A 67 -19.52 -0.19 2.83
N SER A 68 -18.34 -0.11 2.28
CA SER A 68 -17.62 1.15 2.15
C SER A 68 -18.28 2.06 1.13
N LYS A 69 -18.45 3.33 1.48
CA LYS A 69 -18.99 4.34 0.59
C LYS A 69 -17.85 5.13 -0.06
N THR A 70 -17.82 5.12 -1.39
CA THR A 70 -16.96 5.98 -2.21
C THR A 70 -17.78 6.99 -2.99
N VAL A 71 -17.20 8.14 -3.27
CA VAL A 71 -17.81 9.18 -4.11
C VAL A 71 -16.90 9.43 -5.32
N ASN A 72 -17.45 9.26 -6.52
CA ASN A 72 -16.72 9.44 -7.79
C ASN A 72 -15.45 8.56 -7.92
N GLY A 73 -15.49 7.34 -7.37
CA GLY A 73 -14.34 6.43 -7.41
C GLY A 73 -13.12 6.89 -6.63
N THR A 74 -13.25 7.95 -5.81
CA THR A 74 -12.16 8.44 -4.98
C THR A 74 -12.01 7.60 -3.71
N CYS A 75 -10.80 7.55 -3.16
CA CYS A 75 -10.52 6.75 -1.97
C CYS A 75 -10.61 7.53 -0.67
N LEU A 76 -10.41 8.83 -0.77
CA LEU A 76 -10.50 9.78 0.33
C LEU A 76 -11.17 11.04 -0.19
N GLY A 77 -11.86 11.74 0.69
CA GLY A 77 -12.53 12.97 0.33
C GLY A 77 -13.89 13.11 1.00
N GLN A 78 -14.52 14.22 0.73
CA GLN A 78 -15.83 14.51 1.32
C GLN A 78 -16.88 13.50 0.84
N GLY A 79 -17.63 12.93 1.78
CA GLY A 79 -18.69 11.96 1.51
C GLY A 79 -18.24 10.50 1.48
N ASN A 80 -16.93 10.21 1.46
CA ASN A 80 -16.42 8.86 1.61
C ASN A 80 -16.48 8.39 3.06
N SER A 81 -16.72 7.08 3.27
CA SER A 81 -16.58 6.45 4.58
C SER A 81 -15.15 6.04 4.88
N ILE A 82 -14.33 5.83 3.85
CA ILE A 82 -12.95 5.39 3.93
C ILE A 82 -12.09 6.40 4.69
N LYS A 83 -11.28 5.88 5.61
CA LYS A 83 -10.26 6.63 6.35
C LYS A 83 -8.87 6.22 5.86
N GLY A 84 -7.90 7.10 6.06
CA GLY A 84 -6.53 6.81 5.67
C GLY A 84 -5.51 7.59 6.49
N ARG A 85 -4.29 7.05 6.51
CA ARG A 85 -3.11 7.68 7.11
C ARG A 85 -1.90 7.49 6.20
N LYS A 86 -0.93 8.38 6.33
CA LYS A 86 0.43 8.15 5.83
C LYS A 86 1.21 7.41 6.90
N LEU A 87 1.99 6.42 6.49
CA LEU A 87 2.85 5.65 7.40
C LEU A 87 4.26 6.25 7.51
N LEU A 88 4.67 7.05 6.52
CA LEU A 88 5.88 7.87 6.63
C LEU A 88 5.49 9.31 6.98
N PRO A 89 6.14 9.95 7.96
CA PRO A 89 5.82 11.34 8.36
C PRO A 89 6.06 12.32 7.22
N THR A 90 7.09 12.07 6.41
CA THR A 90 7.40 12.80 5.17
C THR A 90 7.68 11.81 4.05
N PRO A 91 7.42 12.17 2.78
CA PRO A 91 7.87 11.36 1.65
C PRO A 91 9.39 11.18 1.69
N GLN A 92 9.87 9.96 1.41
CA GLN A 92 11.30 9.64 1.41
C GLN A 92 11.84 9.67 -0.01
N GLU A 93 12.94 10.37 -0.23
CA GLU A 93 13.60 10.43 -1.54
C GLU A 93 14.09 9.03 -1.96
N ILE A 94 13.84 8.69 -3.22
CA ILE A 94 14.27 7.44 -3.85
C ILE A 94 15.25 7.76 -4.96
N ILE A 95 16.49 7.34 -4.80
CA ILE A 95 17.57 7.49 -5.75
C ILE A 95 17.60 6.26 -6.65
N ASN A 96 17.68 6.44 -7.96
CA ASN A 96 17.82 5.34 -8.92
C ASN A 96 19.05 4.48 -8.60
N ASP A 97 18.92 3.19 -8.86
CA ASP A 97 19.95 2.17 -8.63
C ASP A 97 20.40 1.97 -7.17
N GLN A 98 19.78 2.68 -6.21
CA GLN A 98 19.98 2.46 -4.77
C GLN A 98 18.97 1.44 -4.23
N TRP A 99 19.44 0.51 -3.41
CA TRP A 99 18.60 -0.45 -2.70
C TRP A 99 17.98 0.17 -1.45
N TYR A 100 16.69 -0.05 -1.25
CA TYR A 100 15.91 0.33 -0.07
C TYR A 100 15.27 -0.91 0.53
N HIS A 101 15.37 -1.06 1.84
CA HIS A 101 14.74 -2.15 2.58
C HIS A 101 13.42 -1.68 3.20
N ILE A 102 12.42 -2.56 3.18
CA ILE A 102 11.12 -2.35 3.80
C ILE A 102 10.76 -3.60 4.60
N ASP A 103 10.46 -3.42 5.87
CA ASP A 103 9.79 -4.41 6.71
C ASP A 103 8.45 -3.86 7.19
N LEU A 104 7.37 -4.52 6.81
CA LEU A 104 6.01 -4.21 7.23
C LEU A 104 5.45 -5.36 8.01
N GLU A 105 5.20 -5.18 9.31
CA GLU A 105 4.42 -6.11 10.11
C GLU A 105 3.01 -5.56 10.36
N THR A 106 1.99 -6.41 10.25
CA THR A 106 0.60 -5.99 10.43
C THR A 106 -0.22 -6.99 11.23
N ILE A 107 -1.17 -6.46 12.01
CA ILE A 107 -2.39 -7.15 12.40
C ILE A 107 -3.52 -6.48 11.62
N LEU A 108 -4.08 -7.21 10.64
CA LEU A 108 -5.13 -6.67 9.78
C LEU A 108 -6.47 -6.76 10.50
N SER A 109 -7.05 -5.62 10.85
CA SER A 109 -8.35 -5.52 11.50
C SER A 109 -9.12 -4.30 11.00
N HIS A 110 -10.43 -4.41 10.93
CA HIS A 110 -11.32 -3.25 10.72
C HIS A 110 -11.71 -2.58 12.04
N GLU A 111 -11.28 -3.15 13.17
CA GLU A 111 -11.53 -2.68 14.53
C GLU A 111 -10.31 -1.96 15.13
N LYS A 112 -10.33 -1.75 16.45
CA LYS A 112 -9.28 -0.99 17.15
C LYS A 112 -8.03 -1.82 17.48
N ASP A 113 -8.08 -3.12 17.30
CA ASP A 113 -7.03 -4.09 17.64
C ASP A 113 -6.02 -4.32 16.49
N GLY A 114 -6.20 -3.64 15.36
CA GLY A 114 -5.23 -3.64 14.27
C GLY A 114 -3.93 -2.95 14.69
N GLN A 115 -2.81 -3.40 14.12
CA GLN A 115 -1.46 -2.86 14.38
C GLN A 115 -0.67 -2.78 13.08
N ILE A 116 0.21 -1.81 13.00
CA ILE A 116 1.19 -1.66 11.94
C ILE A 116 2.52 -1.31 12.58
N THR A 117 3.58 -2.04 12.22
CA THR A 117 4.96 -1.65 12.42
C THR A 117 5.60 -1.56 11.04
N LEU A 118 6.16 -0.42 10.70
CA LEU A 118 6.85 -0.16 9.45
C LEU A 118 8.27 0.27 9.74
N ASP A 119 9.22 -0.48 9.20
CA ASP A 119 10.62 -0.08 9.09
C ASP A 119 10.93 0.21 7.61
N PHE A 120 11.49 1.36 7.32
CA PHE A 120 11.83 1.79 5.97
C PHE A 120 13.24 2.36 5.91
N ALA A 121 14.14 1.64 5.26
CA ALA A 121 15.55 2.02 5.09
C ALA A 121 16.22 2.43 6.43
N ASP A 122 16.75 3.63 6.51
CA ASP A 122 17.42 4.17 7.71
C ASP A 122 16.50 5.08 8.54
N SER A 123 15.18 5.06 8.28
CA SER A 123 14.24 5.87 9.06
C SER A 123 13.91 5.22 10.41
N GLU A 124 13.48 6.02 11.37
CA GLU A 124 12.96 5.48 12.63
C GLU A 124 11.70 4.63 12.37
N PRO A 125 11.61 3.44 12.97
CA PRO A 125 10.43 2.59 12.84
C PRO A 125 9.15 3.33 13.22
N GLN A 126 8.08 3.12 12.46
CA GLN A 126 6.78 3.74 12.68
C GLN A 126 5.80 2.71 13.22
N GLU A 127 5.10 3.04 14.29
CA GLU A 127 4.11 2.18 14.91
C GLU A 127 2.72 2.85 14.92
N PHE A 128 1.71 2.08 14.58
CA PHE A 128 0.32 2.53 14.56
C PHE A 128 -0.61 1.50 15.17
N GLN A 129 -1.61 1.99 15.89
CA GLN A 129 -2.69 1.21 16.48
C GLN A 129 -4.03 1.60 15.88
N GLY A 130 -4.97 0.67 15.82
CA GLY A 130 -6.33 0.87 15.34
C GLY A 130 -6.61 0.14 14.04
N ALA A 131 -7.71 0.50 13.38
CA ALA A 131 -8.11 -0.18 12.15
C ALA A 131 -7.06 -0.05 11.04
N THR A 132 -6.83 -1.15 10.32
CA THR A 132 -5.80 -1.29 9.29
C THR A 132 -6.32 -1.81 7.95
N ARG A 133 -7.56 -2.34 7.89
CA ARG A 133 -8.20 -2.84 6.68
C ARG A 133 -9.67 -2.43 6.58
N TYR A 134 -10.26 -2.64 5.42
CA TYR A 134 -11.72 -2.56 5.22
C TYR A 134 -12.43 -3.72 5.94
N ASN A 135 -13.71 -3.52 6.24
CA ASN A 135 -14.57 -4.55 6.83
C ASN A 135 -15.15 -5.50 5.75
N ASP A 136 -14.26 -6.01 4.89
CA ASP A 136 -14.62 -6.95 3.84
C ASP A 136 -14.63 -8.38 4.37
N LYS A 137 -15.50 -9.23 3.81
CA LYS A 137 -15.59 -10.67 4.12
C LYS A 137 -14.33 -11.42 3.72
N LYS A 138 -13.67 -10.97 2.63
CA LYS A 138 -12.43 -11.57 2.13
C LYS A 138 -11.23 -10.81 2.66
N MET A 139 -10.17 -11.56 2.96
CA MET A 139 -8.90 -10.94 3.35
C MET A 139 -8.23 -10.25 2.15
N PRO A 140 -7.50 -9.16 2.40
CA PRO A 140 -6.72 -8.50 1.37
C PRO A 140 -5.64 -9.43 0.79
N TYR A 141 -5.21 -9.14 -0.42
CA TYR A 141 -4.16 -9.86 -1.13
C TYR A 141 -3.02 -8.95 -1.55
N LEU A 142 -1.82 -9.50 -1.67
CA LEU A 142 -0.62 -8.78 -2.06
C LEU A 142 -0.51 -8.69 -3.58
N LYS A 143 -0.13 -7.49 -4.05
CA LYS A 143 0.39 -7.24 -5.41
C LYS A 143 1.79 -6.68 -5.29
N LEU A 144 2.76 -7.33 -5.89
CA LEU A 144 4.12 -6.87 -6.02
C LEU A 144 4.41 -6.59 -7.51
N GLY A 145 4.90 -5.40 -7.84
CA GLY A 145 5.15 -4.98 -9.21
C GLY A 145 4.74 -3.54 -9.47
N VAL A 146 4.93 -3.07 -10.69
CA VAL A 146 4.63 -1.69 -11.07
C VAL A 146 3.14 -1.53 -11.39
N TYR A 147 2.49 -0.62 -10.69
CA TYR A 147 1.15 -0.14 -10.99
C TYR A 147 1.22 1.31 -11.52
N LYS A 148 0.67 1.54 -12.70
CA LYS A 148 0.47 2.88 -13.27
C LYS A 148 -1.02 3.23 -13.28
N PRO A 149 -1.44 4.39 -12.79
CA PRO A 149 -2.84 4.81 -12.88
C PRO A 149 -3.25 5.05 -14.34
N THR A 150 -4.53 4.86 -14.64
CA THR A 150 -5.09 5.12 -15.98
C THR A 150 -5.90 6.41 -15.93
N PRO A 151 -5.69 7.36 -16.88
CA PRO A 151 -4.67 7.34 -17.92
C PRO A 151 -3.26 7.63 -17.38
N TRP A 152 -2.26 6.98 -17.95
CA TRP A 152 -0.85 7.33 -17.74
C TRP A 152 -0.45 8.41 -18.72
N THR A 153 -0.12 9.58 -18.22
CA THR A 153 0.16 10.79 -19.04
C THR A 153 1.63 11.20 -19.04
N HIS A 154 2.43 10.56 -18.17
CA HIS A 154 3.87 10.80 -18.15
C HIS A 154 4.55 10.17 -19.36
N GLY A 155 5.50 10.88 -20.00
CA GLY A 155 6.15 10.45 -21.23
C GLY A 155 7.05 9.21 -21.11
N GLN A 156 7.40 8.77 -19.89
CA GLN A 156 8.16 7.55 -19.69
C GLN A 156 7.23 6.35 -19.64
N GLU A 157 7.31 5.50 -20.66
CA GLU A 157 6.48 4.29 -20.76
C GLU A 157 7.01 3.14 -19.90
N GLU A 158 8.34 3.02 -19.78
CA GLU A 158 8.99 1.93 -19.05
C GLU A 158 9.47 2.39 -17.68
N ILE A 159 9.06 1.65 -16.64
CA ILE A 159 9.54 1.76 -15.26
C ILE A 159 9.97 0.37 -14.83
N CYS A 160 11.24 0.22 -14.49
CA CYS A 160 11.80 -1.04 -14.00
C CYS A 160 12.01 -0.96 -12.49
N VAL A 161 11.42 -1.91 -11.76
CA VAL A 161 11.64 -2.10 -10.33
C VAL A 161 12.19 -3.49 -10.11
N GLU A 162 13.33 -3.57 -9.46
CA GLU A 162 13.92 -4.83 -9.04
C GLU A 162 13.61 -5.09 -7.57
N TYR A 163 13.42 -6.35 -7.23
CA TYR A 163 13.15 -6.82 -5.87
C TYR A 163 14.13 -7.92 -5.50
N LYS A 164 14.54 -7.96 -4.25
CA LYS A 164 15.33 -9.05 -3.68
C LYS A 164 14.91 -9.32 -2.23
N ASP A 165 15.31 -10.50 -1.73
CA ASP A 165 15.11 -10.93 -0.35
C ASP A 165 13.63 -10.83 0.08
N VAL A 166 12.71 -11.24 -0.84
CA VAL A 166 11.27 -11.12 -0.60
C VAL A 166 10.82 -12.22 0.35
N GLU A 167 10.41 -11.84 1.55
CA GLU A 167 9.85 -12.72 2.56
C GLU A 167 8.40 -12.33 2.87
N LEU A 168 7.53 -13.32 2.85
CA LEU A 168 6.13 -13.16 3.20
C LEU A 168 5.78 -14.15 4.30
N SER A 169 5.13 -13.69 5.33
CA SER A 169 4.53 -14.58 6.31
C SER A 169 3.05 -14.31 6.50
N SER A 170 2.34 -15.38 6.86
CA SER A 170 0.91 -15.31 7.16
C SER A 170 0.64 -16.09 8.43
N LYS A 171 -0.24 -15.56 9.28
CA LYS A 171 -0.82 -16.30 10.40
C LYS A 171 -2.11 -16.95 9.95
N LYS A 172 -2.31 -18.20 10.38
CA LYS A 172 -3.58 -18.91 10.25
C LYS A 172 -4.53 -18.47 11.34
#